data_537a826f16ccdda9f065f27fc8134260
#
_entry.id   537a826f16ccdda9f065f27fc8134260
#
_cell.length_a   1.000
_cell.length_b   1.000
_cell.length_c   1.000
_cell.angle_alpha   90.00
_cell.angle_beta   90.00
_cell.angle_gamma   90.00
#
_symmetry.space_group_name_H-M   'P 1'
#
loop_
_entity.id
_entity.type
_entity.pdbx_description
1 polymer ?
#
loop_
_entity_poly.entity_id
_entity_poly.type
_entity_poly.pdbx_seq_one_letter_code
_entity_poly.pdbx_strand_id
1 'polypeptide(L)'
;LPHANNEATRVREHGMEVPDEGSYAGEDWPPAQRSHAAMISRLDRDVGRVLDLLRERGLAENTLVFFASDNGPHKEGGADPAFFEDSGPFRGFKRDMYEGGIRVPAIAWWPGVISPGQVSDHCWAFWDFPVTASSLAGVEAPSGDGISLLPLLTGKGHQETHEVFYWEFHEGGCRQAVRFGEWKAVKPGKGEKLELYRVEEDPVEENNCAGLYPEKVKEALTYLRRER
;
A
#
# COMPACT_ATOMS: atom_id res chain seq x y z
N LEU A 1 5.07 0.03 11.47
CA LEU A 1 6.52 -0.04 11.55
C LEU A 1 7.09 -0.74 10.34
N PRO A 2 8.18 -0.29 9.74
CA PRO A 2 9.10 0.75 10.22
C PRO A 2 8.52 2.16 10.11
N HIS A 3 8.82 3.03 11.07
CA HIS A 3 8.39 4.44 11.06
C HIS A 3 9.41 5.32 11.79
N ALA A 4 9.59 6.55 11.30
CA ALA A 4 10.49 7.50 11.90
C ALA A 4 9.90 8.14 13.17
N ASN A 5 10.79 8.46 14.11
CA ASN A 5 10.51 9.38 15.20
C ASN A 5 10.93 10.80 14.77
N ASN A 6 9.99 11.61 14.32
CA ASN A 6 10.25 12.95 13.82
C ASN A 6 10.74 13.92 14.92
N GLU A 7 10.42 13.67 16.19
CA GLU A 7 10.94 14.46 17.31
C GLU A 7 12.43 14.15 17.56
N ALA A 8 12.81 12.87 17.45
CA ALA A 8 14.19 12.47 17.58
C ALA A 8 15.08 13.07 16.48
N THR A 9 14.59 13.27 15.28
CA THR A 9 15.33 13.91 14.17
C THR A 9 15.78 15.34 14.52
N ARG A 10 15.10 16.01 15.45
CA ARG A 10 15.46 17.38 15.87
C ARG A 10 16.63 17.44 16.84
N VAL A 11 16.93 16.36 17.54
CA VAL A 11 17.91 16.31 18.63
C VAL A 11 19.01 15.26 18.42
N ARG A 12 18.84 14.40 17.42
CA ARG A 12 19.77 13.32 17.04
C ARG A 12 20.13 13.45 15.56
N GLU A 13 21.06 12.63 15.11
CA GLU A 13 21.50 12.57 13.72
C GLU A 13 20.36 12.20 12.76
N HIS A 14 19.47 11.29 13.19
CA HIS A 14 18.28 10.85 12.45
C HIS A 14 17.16 10.38 13.38
N GLY A 15 15.97 10.17 12.80
CA GLY A 15 14.77 9.70 13.52
C GLY A 15 14.47 8.22 13.36
N MET A 16 15.33 7.43 12.71
CA MET A 16 15.18 5.99 12.56
C MET A 16 15.75 5.27 13.79
N GLU A 17 14.94 5.15 14.85
CA GLU A 17 15.40 4.64 16.15
C GLU A 17 15.27 3.13 16.24
N VAL A 18 16.38 2.45 16.50
CA VAL A 18 16.45 1.00 16.78
C VAL A 18 17.33 0.77 18.02
N PRO A 19 17.11 -0.32 18.77
CA PRO A 19 18.00 -0.69 19.89
C PRO A 19 19.45 -0.94 19.46
N ASP A 20 19.64 -1.54 18.30
CA ASP A 20 20.91 -1.79 17.63
C ASP A 20 20.67 -2.01 16.13
N GLU A 21 21.67 -1.79 15.30
CA GLU A 21 21.61 -1.98 13.85
C GLU A 21 21.82 -3.45 13.41
N GLY A 22 22.12 -4.35 14.35
CA GLY A 22 22.27 -5.78 14.11
C GLY A 22 23.29 -6.10 13.02
N SER A 23 22.90 -6.88 12.03
CA SER A 23 23.76 -7.27 10.89
C SER A 23 24.18 -6.09 10.01
N TYR A 24 23.54 -4.95 10.12
CA TYR A 24 23.81 -3.77 9.28
C TYR A 24 24.79 -2.78 9.90
N ALA A 25 25.25 -3.00 11.14
CA ALA A 25 26.16 -2.09 11.85
C ALA A 25 27.51 -1.88 11.15
N GLY A 26 27.95 -2.83 10.34
CA GLY A 26 29.20 -2.78 9.58
C GLY A 26 29.08 -2.29 8.14
N GLU A 27 27.87 -1.96 7.69
CA GLU A 27 27.65 -1.50 6.32
C GLU A 27 28.09 -0.04 6.15
N ASP A 28 28.70 0.27 5.00
CA ASP A 28 29.08 1.66 4.63
C ASP A 28 27.85 2.40 4.05
N TRP A 29 26.76 2.41 4.82
CA TRP A 29 25.52 3.11 4.50
C TRP A 29 25.29 4.28 5.43
N PRO A 30 24.48 5.27 5.03
CA PRO A 30 24.04 6.32 5.96
C PRO A 30 23.39 5.72 7.22
N PRO A 31 23.64 6.27 8.42
CA PRO A 31 23.10 5.72 9.68
C PRO A 31 21.58 5.49 9.66
N ALA A 32 20.82 6.43 9.07
CA ALA A 32 19.37 6.28 8.95
C ALA A 32 18.98 5.04 8.13
N GLN A 33 19.74 4.69 7.10
CA GLN A 33 19.46 3.53 6.24
C GLN A 33 19.83 2.20 6.91
N ARG A 34 20.93 2.14 7.66
CA ARG A 34 21.24 0.96 8.50
C ARG A 34 20.14 0.71 9.51
N SER A 35 19.70 1.75 10.21
CA SER A 35 18.60 1.67 11.18
C SER A 35 17.28 1.29 10.51
N HIS A 36 16.97 1.81 9.32
CA HIS A 36 15.78 1.43 8.54
C HIS A 36 15.79 -0.07 8.20
N ALA A 37 16.89 -0.58 7.65
CA ALA A 37 17.06 -2.00 7.35
C ALA A 37 16.89 -2.88 8.61
N ALA A 38 17.47 -2.43 9.74
CA ALA A 38 17.31 -3.11 11.02
C ALA A 38 15.87 -3.13 11.54
N MET A 39 15.09 -2.05 11.32
CA MET A 39 13.64 -2.03 11.62
C MET A 39 12.89 -3.07 10.81
N ILE A 40 13.16 -3.15 9.50
CA ILE A 40 12.49 -4.13 8.60
C ILE A 40 12.81 -5.55 9.05
N SER A 41 14.07 -5.87 9.32
CA SER A 41 14.48 -7.21 9.81
C SER A 41 13.84 -7.58 11.15
N ARG A 42 13.64 -6.59 12.04
CA ARG A 42 12.93 -6.81 13.32
C ARG A 42 11.45 -7.07 13.09
N LEU A 43 10.82 -6.30 12.19
CA LEU A 43 9.42 -6.51 11.82
C LEU A 43 9.22 -7.91 11.23
N ASP A 44 10.06 -8.30 10.26
CA ASP A 44 10.02 -9.63 9.63
C ASP A 44 10.15 -10.76 10.66
N ARG A 45 11.15 -10.67 11.54
CA ARG A 45 11.33 -11.62 12.65
C ARG A 45 10.09 -11.68 13.54
N ASP A 46 9.49 -10.56 13.90
CA ASP A 46 8.37 -10.53 14.83
C ASP A 46 7.07 -11.03 14.15
N VAL A 47 6.89 -10.81 12.85
CA VAL A 47 5.85 -11.49 12.05
C VAL A 47 6.09 -13.00 12.05
N GLY A 48 7.31 -13.45 11.82
CA GLY A 48 7.68 -14.86 11.89
C GLY A 48 7.29 -15.50 13.23
N ARG A 49 7.60 -14.83 14.34
CA ARG A 49 7.22 -15.30 15.70
C ARG A 49 5.70 -15.41 15.89
N VAL A 50 4.90 -14.52 15.32
CA VAL A 50 3.43 -14.60 15.34
C VAL A 50 2.96 -15.82 14.58
N LEU A 51 3.49 -16.06 13.38
CA LEU A 51 3.14 -17.21 12.55
C LEU A 51 3.55 -18.53 13.21
N ASP A 52 4.71 -18.59 13.85
CA ASP A 52 5.17 -19.76 14.59
C ASP A 52 4.27 -20.06 15.80
N LEU A 53 3.88 -19.02 16.55
CA LEU A 53 2.92 -19.16 17.66
C LEU A 53 1.56 -19.73 17.19
N LEU A 54 1.05 -19.27 16.04
CA LEU A 54 -0.19 -19.82 15.46
C LEU A 54 -0.04 -21.31 15.13
N ARG A 55 1.11 -21.72 14.58
CA ARG A 55 1.41 -23.14 14.30
C ARG A 55 1.50 -23.96 15.58
N GLU A 56 2.28 -23.50 16.55
CA GLU A 56 2.47 -24.16 17.86
C GLU A 56 1.16 -24.36 18.63
N ARG A 57 0.23 -23.41 18.48
CA ARG A 57 -1.08 -23.48 19.13
C ARG A 57 -2.13 -24.26 18.32
N GLY A 58 -1.79 -24.77 17.15
CA GLY A 58 -2.73 -25.46 16.27
C GLY A 58 -3.82 -24.55 15.70
N LEU A 59 -3.57 -23.24 15.62
CA LEU A 59 -4.52 -22.24 15.15
C LEU A 59 -4.30 -21.84 13.67
N ALA A 60 -3.18 -22.25 13.09
CA ALA A 60 -2.76 -21.78 11.75
C ALA A 60 -3.81 -22.05 10.66
N GLU A 61 -4.40 -23.24 10.63
CA GLU A 61 -5.40 -23.65 9.62
C GLU A 61 -6.76 -22.94 9.79
N ASN A 62 -6.99 -22.33 10.94
CA ASN A 62 -8.22 -21.59 11.25
C ASN A 62 -7.97 -20.07 11.41
N THR A 63 -6.87 -19.57 10.86
CA THR A 63 -6.50 -18.15 10.96
C THR A 63 -6.07 -17.62 9.62
N LEU A 64 -6.80 -16.61 9.11
CA LEU A 64 -6.37 -15.80 7.97
C LEU A 64 -5.52 -14.64 8.48
N VAL A 65 -4.29 -14.56 7.99
CA VAL A 65 -3.37 -13.46 8.29
C VAL A 65 -3.20 -12.60 7.04
N PHE A 66 -3.48 -11.30 7.17
CA PHE A 66 -3.10 -10.29 6.19
C PHE A 66 -1.90 -9.50 6.70
N PHE A 67 -0.91 -9.32 5.85
CA PHE A 67 0.20 -8.41 6.06
C PHE A 67 0.23 -7.39 4.93
N ALA A 68 0.25 -6.11 5.25
CA ALA A 68 0.37 -5.03 4.27
C ALA A 68 1.04 -3.81 4.89
N SER A 69 1.60 -2.93 4.06
CA SER A 69 1.93 -1.57 4.47
C SER A 69 0.69 -0.68 4.37
N ASP A 70 0.59 0.34 5.19
CA ASP A 70 -0.52 1.32 5.19
C ASP A 70 -0.35 2.42 4.14
N ASN A 71 0.87 2.67 3.70
CA ASN A 71 1.23 3.61 2.64
C ASN A 71 2.59 3.25 2.02
N GLY A 72 2.92 3.91 0.93
CA GLY A 72 4.24 3.83 0.32
C GLY A 72 5.37 4.30 1.25
N PRO A 73 6.64 4.12 0.86
CA PRO A 73 7.79 4.46 1.69
C PRO A 73 7.84 5.95 2.02
N HIS A 74 8.44 6.31 3.16
CA HIS A 74 8.49 7.69 3.65
C HIS A 74 9.90 8.29 3.55
N LYS A 75 9.97 9.63 3.53
CA LYS A 75 11.22 10.43 3.60
C LYS A 75 11.46 11.06 4.97
N GLU A 76 10.87 10.51 6.01
CA GLU A 76 10.95 11.05 7.37
C GLU A 76 12.13 10.47 8.12
N GLY A 77 12.62 11.19 9.14
CA GLY A 77 13.66 10.71 10.03
C GLY A 77 15.03 10.47 9.39
N GLY A 78 15.28 11.04 8.20
CA GLY A 78 16.51 10.82 7.45
C GLY A 78 16.49 9.59 6.55
N ALA A 79 15.36 8.87 6.47
CA ALA A 79 15.19 7.80 5.50
C ALA A 79 15.18 8.38 4.08
N ASP A 80 15.82 7.69 3.15
CA ASP A 80 15.81 8.00 1.72
C ASP A 80 15.27 6.79 0.95
N PRO A 81 14.03 6.84 0.46
CA PRO A 81 13.44 5.74 -0.31
C PRO A 81 14.18 5.39 -1.59
N ALA A 82 14.98 6.31 -2.13
CA ALA A 82 15.78 6.05 -3.33
C ALA A 82 17.00 5.17 -3.03
N PHE A 83 17.46 5.12 -1.78
CA PHE A 83 18.65 4.35 -1.42
C PHE A 83 18.47 2.83 -1.61
N PHE A 84 17.32 2.30 -1.25
CA PHE A 84 16.97 0.88 -1.42
C PHE A 84 15.93 0.66 -2.53
N GLU A 85 15.58 1.71 -3.29
CA GLU A 85 14.50 1.67 -4.28
C GLU A 85 13.17 1.18 -3.65
N ASP A 86 12.83 1.72 -2.47
CA ASP A 86 11.73 1.22 -1.62
C ASP A 86 10.35 1.24 -2.30
N SER A 87 10.13 2.13 -3.28
CA SER A 87 8.91 2.16 -4.11
C SER A 87 9.00 1.20 -5.32
N GLY A 88 10.10 0.44 -5.47
CA GLY A 88 10.38 -0.26 -6.72
C GLY A 88 10.40 0.70 -7.90
N PRO A 89 9.78 0.33 -9.04
CA PRO A 89 9.75 1.22 -10.21
C PRO A 89 8.73 2.36 -10.09
N PHE A 90 7.88 2.36 -9.05
CA PHE A 90 6.73 3.25 -8.98
C PHE A 90 7.11 4.67 -8.57
N ARG A 91 6.50 5.66 -9.23
CA ARG A 91 6.65 7.07 -8.93
C ARG A 91 6.03 7.42 -7.59
N GLY A 92 6.70 8.30 -6.82
CA GLY A 92 6.18 8.85 -5.58
C GLY A 92 6.48 8.00 -4.34
N PHE A 93 6.02 8.49 -3.21
CA PHE A 93 6.20 7.91 -1.87
C PHE A 93 5.06 8.39 -0.96
N LYS A 94 5.07 8.03 0.30
CA LYS A 94 4.06 8.43 1.31
C LYS A 94 3.58 9.87 1.12
N ARG A 95 2.28 10.08 1.08
CA ARG A 95 1.51 11.31 0.80
C ARG A 95 1.33 11.64 -0.68
N ASP A 96 2.02 10.97 -1.60
CA ASP A 96 1.74 11.13 -3.02
C ASP A 96 0.57 10.27 -3.46
N MET A 97 -0.15 10.74 -4.47
CA MET A 97 -1.27 10.00 -5.08
C MET A 97 -0.82 9.13 -6.27
N TYR A 98 0.47 9.11 -6.55
CA TYR A 98 1.06 8.22 -7.54
C TYR A 98 1.22 6.79 -6.98
N GLU A 99 1.45 5.82 -7.87
CA GLU A 99 1.50 4.40 -7.48
C GLU A 99 2.48 4.14 -6.32
N GLY A 100 3.66 4.77 -6.31
CA GLY A 100 4.63 4.60 -5.22
C GLY A 100 4.17 5.10 -3.85
N GLY A 101 3.15 5.97 -3.80
CA GLY A 101 2.57 6.43 -2.54
C GLY A 101 1.40 5.58 -2.04
N ILE A 102 0.67 4.91 -2.94
CA ILE A 102 -0.57 4.20 -2.63
C ILE A 102 -0.54 2.70 -2.92
N ARG A 103 0.29 2.23 -3.85
CA ARG A 103 0.47 0.81 -4.13
C ARG A 103 1.46 0.22 -3.14
N VAL A 104 0.98 -0.70 -2.31
CA VAL A 104 1.73 -1.26 -1.18
C VAL A 104 1.86 -2.77 -1.29
N PRO A 105 2.90 -3.38 -0.71
CA PRO A 105 2.98 -4.83 -0.57
C PRO A 105 1.79 -5.35 0.24
N ALA A 106 1.21 -6.46 -0.20
CA ALA A 106 0.15 -7.15 0.52
C ALA A 106 0.32 -8.66 0.39
N ILE A 107 0.20 -9.37 1.51
CA ILE A 107 0.33 -10.82 1.58
C ILE A 107 -0.85 -11.37 2.40
N ALA A 108 -1.49 -12.41 1.89
CA ALA A 108 -2.47 -13.19 2.63
C ALA A 108 -1.93 -14.60 2.87
N TRP A 109 -2.02 -15.06 4.12
CA TRP A 109 -1.57 -16.38 4.54
C TRP A 109 -2.68 -17.12 5.27
N TRP A 110 -3.04 -18.31 4.77
CA TRP A 110 -4.04 -19.17 5.40
C TRP A 110 -3.78 -20.62 4.96
N PRO A 111 -3.05 -21.40 5.75
CA PRO A 111 -2.73 -22.79 5.44
C PRO A 111 -3.97 -23.64 5.19
N GLY A 112 -3.91 -24.49 4.16
CA GLY A 112 -5.03 -25.37 3.79
C GLY A 112 -6.17 -24.69 3.01
N VAL A 113 -6.19 -23.35 2.91
CA VAL A 113 -7.22 -22.59 2.19
C VAL A 113 -6.60 -21.82 1.01
N ILE A 114 -5.59 -21.03 1.27
CA ILE A 114 -4.85 -20.31 0.22
C ILE A 114 -3.70 -21.19 -0.26
N SER A 115 -3.66 -21.48 -1.55
CA SER A 115 -2.54 -22.21 -2.14
C SER A 115 -1.24 -21.41 -2.06
N PRO A 116 -0.11 -21.98 -1.65
CA PRO A 116 1.15 -21.26 -1.53
C PRO A 116 1.68 -20.81 -2.90
N GLY A 117 2.42 -19.70 -2.90
CA GLY A 117 3.12 -19.16 -4.07
C GLY A 117 2.23 -18.53 -5.14
N GLN A 118 0.95 -18.25 -4.84
CA GLN A 118 0.09 -17.53 -5.76
C GLN A 118 0.43 -16.03 -5.76
N VAL A 119 0.35 -15.43 -6.93
CA VAL A 119 0.44 -13.98 -7.16
C VAL A 119 -0.83 -13.56 -7.87
N SER A 120 -1.38 -12.41 -7.51
CA SER A 120 -2.60 -11.86 -8.11
C SER A 120 -2.41 -10.39 -8.43
N ASP A 121 -2.86 -9.99 -9.63
CA ASP A 121 -2.93 -8.61 -10.07
C ASP A 121 -4.27 -7.93 -9.73
N HIS A 122 -5.13 -8.61 -8.96
CA HIS A 122 -6.41 -8.05 -8.53
C HIS A 122 -6.20 -6.82 -7.66
N CYS A 123 -6.74 -5.68 -8.10
CA CYS A 123 -6.69 -4.44 -7.32
C CYS A 123 -7.73 -4.48 -6.20
N TRP A 124 -7.29 -4.17 -4.99
CA TRP A 124 -8.11 -4.08 -3.80
C TRP A 124 -7.63 -2.96 -2.89
N ALA A 125 -8.42 -2.60 -1.89
CA ALA A 125 -8.10 -1.57 -0.93
C ALA A 125 -8.48 -1.96 0.51
N PHE A 126 -8.00 -1.22 1.50
CA PHE A 126 -8.20 -1.57 2.91
C PHE A 126 -9.68 -1.64 3.34
N TRP A 127 -10.57 -0.92 2.68
CA TRP A 127 -12.03 -1.03 2.94
C TRP A 127 -12.65 -2.36 2.51
N ASP A 128 -11.93 -3.20 1.76
CA ASP A 128 -12.33 -4.56 1.38
C ASP A 128 -12.11 -5.56 2.52
N PHE A 129 -11.16 -5.26 3.42
CA PHE A 129 -10.83 -6.14 4.53
C PHE A 129 -12.00 -6.36 5.51
N PRO A 130 -12.74 -5.32 5.99
CA PRO A 130 -13.91 -5.52 6.86
C PRO A 130 -14.99 -6.38 6.22
N VAL A 131 -15.26 -6.19 4.93
CA VAL A 131 -16.25 -6.99 4.18
C VAL A 131 -15.79 -8.44 4.04
N THR A 132 -14.50 -8.65 3.76
CA THR A 132 -13.90 -9.99 3.71
C THR A 132 -13.99 -10.70 5.06
N ALA A 133 -13.64 -10.02 6.15
CA ALA A 133 -13.71 -10.55 7.50
C ALA A 133 -15.15 -10.89 7.91
N SER A 134 -16.12 -10.05 7.56
CA SER A 134 -17.55 -10.30 7.82
C SER A 134 -18.06 -11.51 7.04
N SER A 135 -17.67 -11.65 5.78
CA SER A 135 -17.99 -12.80 4.94
C SER A 135 -17.47 -14.11 5.56
N LEU A 136 -16.24 -14.07 6.09
CA LEU A 136 -15.64 -15.23 6.80
C LEU A 136 -16.35 -15.55 8.09
N ALA A 137 -16.76 -14.56 8.85
CA ALA A 137 -17.45 -14.72 10.13
C ALA A 137 -18.95 -15.09 9.96
N GLY A 138 -19.49 -15.03 8.74
CA GLY A 138 -20.91 -15.28 8.48
C GLY A 138 -21.83 -14.22 9.09
N VAL A 139 -21.34 -12.98 9.19
CA VAL A 139 -22.09 -11.82 9.71
C VAL A 139 -22.31 -10.78 8.63
N GLU A 140 -23.27 -9.89 8.87
CA GLU A 140 -23.52 -8.76 7.95
C GLU A 140 -22.31 -7.83 7.88
N ALA A 141 -21.92 -7.49 6.66
CA ALA A 141 -20.84 -6.57 6.43
C ALA A 141 -21.24 -5.12 6.77
N PRO A 142 -20.30 -4.28 7.22
CA PRO A 142 -20.58 -2.85 7.38
C PRO A 142 -20.95 -2.25 6.02
N SER A 143 -21.86 -1.26 6.05
CA SER A 143 -22.18 -0.48 4.84
C SER A 143 -20.95 0.29 4.36
N GLY A 144 -20.72 0.32 3.06
CA GLY A 144 -19.58 1.02 2.44
C GLY A 144 -19.25 0.45 1.08
N ASP A 145 -18.09 0.82 0.56
CA ASP A 145 -17.66 0.55 -0.82
C ASP A 145 -16.85 -0.76 -0.95
N GLY A 146 -16.62 -1.45 0.17
CA GLY A 146 -15.81 -2.67 0.20
C GLY A 146 -16.47 -3.85 -0.52
N ILE A 147 -15.66 -4.68 -1.14
CA ILE A 147 -16.03 -5.98 -1.72
C ILE A 147 -15.25 -7.10 -1.03
N SER A 148 -15.85 -8.27 -0.94
CA SER A 148 -15.18 -9.41 -0.30
C SER A 148 -14.09 -9.99 -1.20
N LEU A 149 -12.89 -10.20 -0.66
CA LEU A 149 -11.77 -10.88 -1.31
C LEU A 149 -11.84 -12.40 -1.13
N LEU A 150 -12.87 -12.92 -0.50
CA LEU A 150 -12.97 -14.36 -0.20
C LEU A 150 -12.94 -15.23 -1.46
N PRO A 151 -13.61 -14.89 -2.58
CA PRO A 151 -13.47 -15.65 -3.83
C PRO A 151 -12.03 -15.71 -4.34
N LEU A 152 -11.32 -14.58 -4.32
CA LEU A 152 -9.90 -14.50 -4.71
C LEU A 152 -9.02 -15.37 -3.82
N LEU A 153 -9.17 -15.27 -2.51
CA LEU A 153 -8.36 -15.99 -1.53
C LEU A 153 -8.57 -17.51 -1.57
N THR A 154 -9.81 -17.94 -1.80
CA THR A 154 -10.17 -19.37 -1.79
C THR A 154 -10.12 -20.02 -3.17
N GLY A 155 -10.05 -19.22 -4.24
CA GLY A 155 -10.19 -19.70 -5.61
C GLY A 155 -11.61 -20.21 -5.94
N LYS A 156 -12.63 -19.82 -5.16
CA LYS A 156 -14.01 -20.30 -5.30
C LYS A 156 -14.98 -19.15 -5.53
N GLY A 157 -15.76 -19.25 -6.60
CA GLY A 157 -16.75 -18.24 -6.95
C GLY A 157 -16.19 -17.15 -7.87
N HIS A 158 -16.98 -16.10 -8.06
CA HIS A 158 -16.62 -14.94 -8.87
C HIS A 158 -16.09 -13.82 -7.97
N GLN A 159 -14.91 -13.29 -8.31
CA GLN A 159 -14.35 -12.12 -7.64
C GLN A 159 -14.87 -10.86 -8.33
N GLU A 160 -15.61 -10.06 -7.59
CA GLU A 160 -16.05 -8.74 -8.03
C GLU A 160 -14.86 -7.77 -8.09
N THR A 161 -14.97 -6.75 -8.95
CA THR A 161 -13.97 -5.68 -9.10
C THR A 161 -14.61 -4.33 -8.81
N HIS A 162 -13.85 -3.42 -8.25
CA HIS A 162 -14.28 -2.04 -8.09
C HIS A 162 -14.44 -1.35 -9.44
N GLU A 163 -15.49 -0.56 -9.59
CA GLU A 163 -15.64 0.37 -10.72
C GLU A 163 -14.60 1.47 -10.65
N VAL A 164 -14.35 1.97 -9.43
CA VAL A 164 -13.45 3.08 -9.17
C VAL A 164 -12.77 2.95 -7.81
N PHE A 165 -11.52 3.38 -7.73
CA PHE A 165 -10.84 3.65 -6.49
C PHE A 165 -10.64 5.16 -6.38
N TYR A 166 -10.89 5.73 -5.21
CA TYR A 166 -10.72 7.14 -4.92
C TYR A 166 -9.79 7.36 -3.72
N TRP A 167 -8.89 8.32 -3.86
CA TRP A 167 -8.01 8.77 -2.79
C TRP A 167 -8.02 10.28 -2.68
N GLU A 168 -7.98 10.77 -1.45
CA GLU A 168 -7.86 12.19 -1.14
C GLU A 168 -6.91 12.39 0.05
N PHE A 169 -6.01 13.38 -0.06
CA PHE A 169 -5.04 13.70 0.97
C PHE A 169 -4.93 15.21 1.13
N HIS A 170 -5.11 15.69 2.36
CA HIS A 170 -5.27 17.12 2.65
C HIS A 170 -4.04 17.81 3.21
N GLU A 171 -3.05 17.09 3.75
CA GLU A 171 -1.85 17.68 4.32
C GLU A 171 -1.01 18.38 3.23
N GLY A 172 -0.75 19.67 3.42
CA GLY A 172 -0.02 20.49 2.43
C GLY A 172 -0.81 20.86 1.18
N GLY A 173 -2.13 20.64 1.17
CA GLY A 173 -3.03 20.89 0.05
C GLY A 173 -4.01 19.75 -0.17
N CYS A 174 -4.95 19.92 -1.08
CA CYS A 174 -5.88 18.85 -1.45
C CYS A 174 -5.33 18.14 -2.69
N ARG A 175 -4.83 16.94 -2.50
CA ARG A 175 -4.43 16.01 -3.57
C ARG A 175 -5.50 14.97 -3.73
N GLN A 176 -5.79 14.57 -4.95
CA GLN A 176 -6.83 13.57 -5.24
C GLN A 176 -6.34 12.64 -6.35
N ALA A 177 -6.77 11.40 -6.31
CA ALA A 177 -6.64 10.47 -7.43
C ALA A 177 -7.88 9.61 -7.57
N VAL A 178 -8.13 9.16 -8.80
CA VAL A 178 -9.08 8.10 -9.13
C VAL A 178 -8.43 7.10 -10.05
N ARG A 179 -8.69 5.82 -9.81
CA ARG A 179 -8.38 4.73 -10.74
C ARG A 179 -9.68 4.08 -11.20
N PHE A 180 -9.85 3.91 -12.50
CA PHE A 180 -11.03 3.32 -13.14
C PHE A 180 -10.61 2.54 -14.38
N GLY A 181 -10.84 1.24 -14.37
CA GLY A 181 -10.27 0.34 -15.35
C GLY A 181 -8.75 0.48 -15.45
N GLU A 182 -8.24 0.62 -16.66
CA GLU A 182 -6.81 0.83 -16.95
C GLU A 182 -6.30 2.26 -16.68
N TRP A 183 -7.22 3.20 -16.40
CA TRP A 183 -6.92 4.63 -16.26
C TRP A 183 -6.72 5.03 -14.80
N LYS A 184 -5.77 5.93 -14.60
CA LYS A 184 -5.60 6.64 -13.35
C LYS A 184 -5.43 8.13 -13.60
N ALA A 185 -6.23 8.93 -12.92
CA ALA A 185 -6.11 10.38 -12.94
C ALA A 185 -5.62 10.89 -11.59
N VAL A 186 -4.64 11.78 -11.62
CA VAL A 186 -4.04 12.39 -10.43
C VAL A 186 -4.22 13.90 -10.52
N LYS A 187 -4.69 14.50 -9.43
CA LYS A 187 -4.71 15.94 -9.20
C LYS A 187 -3.71 16.26 -8.10
N PRO A 188 -2.48 16.66 -8.44
CA PRO A 188 -1.37 16.71 -7.50
C PRO A 188 -1.54 17.76 -6.41
N GLY A 189 -2.31 18.84 -6.67
CA GLY A 189 -2.54 19.90 -5.71
C GLY A 189 -3.61 20.91 -6.15
N LYS A 190 -3.88 21.88 -5.29
CA LYS A 190 -4.84 22.95 -5.59
C LYS A 190 -4.33 23.84 -6.72
N GLY A 191 -5.09 23.93 -7.81
CA GLY A 191 -4.75 24.76 -8.96
C GLY A 191 -3.83 24.06 -9.99
N GLU A 192 -3.34 22.89 -9.71
CA GLU A 192 -2.59 22.08 -10.65
C GLU A 192 -3.53 21.38 -11.64
N LYS A 193 -3.01 21.14 -12.84
CA LYS A 193 -3.76 20.44 -13.88
C LYS A 193 -3.85 18.96 -13.52
N LEU A 194 -4.98 18.35 -13.88
CA LEU A 194 -5.17 16.92 -13.78
C LEU A 194 -4.22 16.22 -14.76
N GLU A 195 -3.55 15.20 -14.26
CA GLU A 195 -2.74 14.26 -15.02
C GLU A 195 -3.53 12.98 -15.25
N LEU A 196 -3.28 12.28 -16.36
CA LEU A 196 -3.95 11.04 -16.72
C LEU A 196 -2.93 10.02 -17.22
N TYR A 197 -3.03 8.79 -16.74
CA TYR A 197 -2.11 7.70 -17.04
C TYR A 197 -2.87 6.41 -17.37
N ARG A 198 -2.27 5.58 -18.22
CA ARG A 198 -2.71 4.20 -18.46
C ARG A 198 -1.84 3.26 -17.62
N VAL A 199 -2.23 3.03 -16.37
CA VAL A 199 -1.35 2.41 -15.36
C VAL A 199 -0.98 0.95 -15.63
N GLU A 200 -1.66 0.27 -16.55
CA GLU A 200 -1.28 -1.07 -16.98
C GLU A 200 -0.12 -1.04 -17.99
N GLU A 201 -0.03 0.01 -18.81
CA GLU A 201 1.04 0.21 -19.80
C GLU A 201 2.16 1.11 -19.26
N ASP A 202 1.83 2.03 -18.37
CA ASP A 202 2.72 3.02 -17.75
C ASP A 202 2.56 3.00 -16.21
N PRO A 203 2.97 1.92 -15.56
CA PRO A 203 2.84 1.78 -14.10
C PRO A 203 3.74 2.75 -13.32
N VAL A 204 4.70 3.38 -13.98
CA VAL A 204 5.61 4.38 -13.40
C VAL A 204 5.09 5.81 -13.52
N GLU A 205 3.95 6.01 -14.23
CA GLU A 205 3.26 7.30 -14.38
C GLU A 205 4.15 8.42 -14.93
N GLU A 206 4.93 8.10 -15.97
CA GLU A 206 5.81 9.06 -16.66
C GLU A 206 5.14 9.76 -17.83
N ASN A 207 4.17 9.11 -18.48
CA ASN A 207 3.58 9.55 -19.74
C ASN A 207 2.18 10.15 -19.52
N ASN A 208 2.12 11.41 -19.06
CA ASN A 208 0.85 12.10 -18.92
C ASN A 208 0.14 12.26 -20.26
N CYS A 209 -0.94 11.49 -20.45
CA CYS A 209 -1.73 11.47 -21.68
C CYS A 209 -3.04 12.26 -21.61
N ALA A 210 -3.24 13.13 -20.59
CA ALA A 210 -4.45 13.93 -20.44
C ALA A 210 -4.84 14.74 -21.68
N GLY A 211 -3.85 15.27 -22.40
CA GLY A 211 -4.11 16.01 -23.65
C GLY A 211 -4.59 15.14 -24.82
N LEU A 212 -4.32 13.84 -24.79
CA LEU A 212 -4.70 12.90 -25.85
C LEU A 212 -6.10 12.29 -25.62
N TYR A 213 -6.59 12.25 -24.38
CA TYR A 213 -7.83 11.60 -23.98
C TYR A 213 -8.75 12.51 -23.16
N PRO A 214 -9.25 13.63 -23.77
CA PRO A 214 -10.07 14.62 -23.06
C PRO A 214 -11.39 14.03 -22.52
N GLU A 215 -11.95 13.01 -23.17
CA GLU A 215 -13.13 12.28 -22.70
C GLU A 215 -12.85 11.51 -21.41
N LYS A 216 -11.67 10.90 -21.27
CA LYS A 216 -11.24 10.21 -20.05
C LYS A 216 -10.93 11.19 -18.91
N VAL A 217 -10.39 12.35 -19.22
CA VAL A 217 -10.25 13.44 -18.26
C VAL A 217 -11.62 13.88 -17.73
N LYS A 218 -12.64 14.00 -18.59
CA LYS A 218 -14.00 14.35 -18.19
C LYS A 218 -14.64 13.27 -17.31
N GLU A 219 -14.42 12.00 -17.64
CA GLU A 219 -14.85 10.85 -16.85
C GLU A 219 -14.21 10.89 -15.45
N ALA A 220 -12.88 11.03 -15.38
CA ALA A 220 -12.14 11.16 -14.13
C ALA A 220 -12.64 12.32 -13.26
N LEU A 221 -12.90 13.49 -13.85
CA LEU A 221 -13.47 14.64 -13.15
C LEU A 221 -14.88 14.37 -12.61
N THR A 222 -15.63 13.46 -13.22
CA THR A 222 -16.95 13.02 -12.74
C THR A 222 -16.80 12.15 -11.50
N TYR A 223 -15.89 11.17 -11.54
CA TYR A 223 -15.55 10.34 -10.37
C TYR A 223 -15.03 11.19 -9.21
N LEU A 224 -14.05 12.07 -9.45
CA LEU A 224 -13.50 12.99 -8.42
C LEU A 224 -14.56 13.85 -7.71
N ARG A 225 -15.70 14.08 -8.34
CA ARG A 225 -16.84 14.84 -7.76
C ARG A 225 -17.83 13.94 -7.05
N ARG A 226 -18.06 12.73 -7.58
CA ARG A 226 -19.03 11.76 -7.04
C ARG A 226 -18.54 11.15 -5.74
N GLU A 227 -17.25 10.80 -5.68
CA GLU A 227 -16.64 10.09 -4.55
C GLU A 227 -16.22 11.03 -3.39
N ARG A 228 -16.26 12.33 -3.60
CA ARG A 228 -15.95 13.32 -2.58
C ARG A 228 -17.18 13.61 -1.69
#